data_2f1948a5878ba3b9a48fb9ce8cc716b8
#
_entry.id   2f1948a5878ba3b9a48fb9ce8cc716b8
#
_cell.length_a   1.000
_cell.length_b   1.000
_cell.length_c   1.000
_cell.angle_alpha   90.00
_cell.angle_beta   90.00
_cell.angle_gamma   90.00
#
_symmetry.space_group_name_H-M   'P 1'
#
loop_
_entity.id
_entity.type
_entity.pdbx_description
1 polymer ?
#
loop_
_entity_poly.entity_id
_entity_poly.type
_entity_poly.pdbx_seq_one_letter_code
_entity_poly.pdbx_strand_id
1 'polypeptide(L)'
;MNGKEEVITIAMRGDGDAAMSEDINVKLLERIVKNQRKIIEKVTGRPAKEIPQIWALYKEVMDYYDKGMRVPDDVIMLLCDDNWGNVRRLPNEKERKHPGGWGMYYHVDYVGAPRNSKWINVTPIQNMWEQLQLTYNYGVDKLWVLNVGDLKPMEYPITLFLDMAWNPRQYNAGNLLEHPRRFCAQQFGEDQADEAMRILNLYSKYNGRVTGEMLDRNTYNLETGEWKQVSDEYLKLEAEALRQYISLKPEYKDAYKQLILFPVQAMANLYEMYYAQAMNHKLYKENNPQANEWA
;
A
#
# COMPACT_ATOMS: atom_id res chain seq x y z
N MET A 1 21.30 -14.57 19.98
CA MET A 1 20.79 -13.22 19.64
C MET A 1 21.83 -12.23 20.17
N ASN A 2 22.73 -11.82 19.30
CA ASN A 2 23.92 -11.04 19.72
C ASN A 2 23.61 -9.53 19.67
N GLY A 3 22.86 -9.02 20.66
CA GLY A 3 22.66 -7.58 20.83
C GLY A 3 21.85 -6.87 19.74
N LYS A 4 21.12 -7.63 18.89
CA LYS A 4 20.21 -7.09 17.88
C LYS A 4 18.81 -6.96 18.47
N GLU A 5 18.14 -5.87 18.15
CA GLU A 5 16.70 -5.73 18.40
C GLU A 5 15.96 -6.60 17.38
N GLU A 6 15.19 -7.57 17.87
CA GLU A 6 14.44 -8.50 17.04
C GLU A 6 13.03 -8.61 17.58
N VAL A 7 12.05 -8.71 16.68
CA VAL A 7 10.64 -9.01 17.01
C VAL A 7 10.28 -10.34 16.36
N ILE A 8 9.81 -11.29 17.15
CA ILE A 8 9.53 -12.64 16.69
C ILE A 8 8.04 -12.79 16.38
N THR A 9 7.71 -13.18 15.15
CA THR A 9 6.34 -13.56 14.79
C THR A 9 6.03 -14.94 15.36
N ILE A 10 4.94 -15.04 16.11
CA ILE A 10 4.40 -16.30 16.66
C ILE A 10 3.08 -16.68 15.97
N ALA A 11 2.61 -17.88 16.22
CA ALA A 11 1.57 -18.59 15.49
C ALA A 11 2.06 -19.04 14.10
N MET A 12 1.16 -19.43 13.23
CA MET A 12 1.51 -19.85 11.86
C MET A 12 0.31 -19.78 10.94
N ARG A 13 0.61 -19.75 9.65
CA ARG A 13 -0.30 -20.02 8.54
C ARG A 13 0.19 -21.24 7.77
N GLY A 14 -0.53 -21.70 6.78
CA GLY A 14 -0.08 -22.75 5.87
C GLY A 14 1.01 -22.27 4.91
N ASP A 15 1.61 -23.21 4.20
CA ASP A 15 2.64 -22.92 3.20
C ASP A 15 2.06 -22.11 2.03
N GLY A 16 2.88 -21.28 1.42
CA GLY A 16 2.51 -20.48 0.26
C GLY A 16 1.44 -19.41 0.54
N ASP A 17 1.42 -18.85 1.75
CA ASP A 17 0.45 -17.83 2.17
C ASP A 17 -1.01 -18.33 2.20
N ALA A 18 -1.21 -19.63 2.35
CA ALA A 18 -2.51 -20.28 2.45
C ALA A 18 -2.99 -20.44 3.90
N ALA A 19 -4.26 -20.71 4.08
CA ALA A 19 -4.79 -21.13 5.37
C ALA A 19 -4.18 -22.49 5.81
N MET A 20 -3.92 -22.64 7.11
CA MET A 20 -3.33 -23.87 7.67
C MET A 20 -4.27 -25.08 7.53
N SER A 21 -5.57 -24.86 7.57
CA SER A 21 -6.63 -25.86 7.43
C SER A 21 -7.92 -25.22 6.92
N GLU A 22 -8.84 -26.04 6.39
CA GLU A 22 -10.17 -25.57 5.98
C GLU A 22 -11.00 -25.09 7.19
N ASP A 23 -10.82 -25.75 8.35
CA ASP A 23 -11.51 -25.40 9.59
C ASP A 23 -10.64 -24.59 10.54
N ILE A 24 -11.27 -23.70 11.31
CA ILE A 24 -10.61 -22.91 12.35
C ILE A 24 -10.34 -23.77 13.58
N ASN A 25 -9.07 -24.15 13.78
CA ASN A 25 -8.63 -24.97 14.90
C ASN A 25 -7.90 -24.14 15.97
N VAL A 26 -8.67 -23.41 16.79
CA VAL A 26 -8.16 -22.54 17.86
C VAL A 26 -7.21 -23.27 18.79
N LYS A 27 -7.60 -24.46 19.28
CA LYS A 27 -6.78 -25.24 20.24
C LYS A 27 -5.43 -25.66 19.68
N LEU A 28 -5.37 -25.97 18.38
CA LEU A 28 -4.10 -26.31 17.72
C LEU A 28 -3.18 -25.10 17.68
N LEU A 29 -3.70 -23.97 17.28
CA LEU A 29 -2.89 -22.74 17.14
C LEU A 29 -2.41 -22.22 18.50
N GLU A 30 -3.25 -22.28 19.54
CA GLU A 30 -2.84 -21.96 20.92
C GLU A 30 -1.71 -22.88 21.42
N ARG A 31 -1.77 -24.17 21.10
CA ARG A 31 -0.70 -25.14 21.42
C ARG A 31 0.60 -24.80 20.66
N ILE A 32 0.49 -24.40 19.40
CA ILE A 32 1.64 -23.97 18.59
C ILE A 32 2.30 -22.77 19.24
N VAL A 33 1.56 -21.71 19.55
CA VAL A 33 2.05 -20.51 20.25
C VAL A 33 2.76 -20.88 21.55
N LYS A 34 2.15 -21.72 22.36
CA LYS A 34 2.76 -22.20 23.62
C LYS A 34 4.10 -22.91 23.40
N ASN A 35 4.20 -23.73 22.36
CA ASN A 35 5.45 -24.45 22.05
C ASN A 35 6.52 -23.51 21.48
N GLN A 36 6.14 -22.58 20.61
CA GLN A 36 7.06 -21.56 20.09
C GLN A 36 7.67 -20.72 21.23
N ARG A 37 6.87 -20.30 22.20
CA ARG A 37 7.36 -19.56 23.38
C ARG A 37 8.37 -20.36 24.22
N LYS A 38 8.13 -21.67 24.42
CA LYS A 38 9.14 -22.55 25.07
C LYS A 38 10.44 -22.65 24.28
N ILE A 39 10.36 -22.66 22.95
CA ILE A 39 11.55 -22.68 22.09
C ILE A 39 12.31 -21.34 22.22
N ILE A 40 11.59 -20.21 22.22
CA ILE A 40 12.19 -18.88 22.46
C ILE A 40 12.93 -18.85 23.78
N GLU A 41 12.34 -19.30 24.89
CA GLU A 41 12.99 -19.37 26.19
C GLU A 41 14.22 -20.26 26.18
N LYS A 42 14.14 -21.45 25.56
CA LYS A 42 15.26 -22.38 25.45
C LYS A 42 16.43 -21.79 24.65
N VAL A 43 16.13 -21.11 23.54
CA VAL A 43 17.16 -20.58 22.64
C VAL A 43 17.80 -19.30 23.19
N THR A 44 16.98 -18.43 23.80
CA THR A 44 17.45 -17.13 24.30
C THR A 44 18.02 -17.19 25.71
N GLY A 45 17.66 -18.20 26.49
CA GLY A 45 17.95 -18.28 27.92
C GLY A 45 17.20 -17.24 28.77
N ARG A 46 16.18 -16.60 28.21
CA ARG A 46 15.39 -15.53 28.84
C ARG A 46 13.91 -15.90 28.85
N PRO A 47 13.12 -15.42 29.80
CA PRO A 47 11.68 -15.57 29.76
C PRO A 47 11.07 -15.06 28.46
N ALA A 48 10.12 -15.79 27.85
CA ALA A 48 9.53 -15.41 26.56
C ALA A 48 8.90 -14.00 26.59
N LYS A 49 8.33 -13.58 27.71
CA LYS A 49 7.74 -12.24 27.90
C LYS A 49 8.74 -11.08 27.79
N GLU A 50 10.05 -11.34 27.90
CA GLU A 50 11.11 -10.34 27.74
C GLU A 50 11.59 -10.22 26.30
N ILE A 51 11.14 -11.09 25.42
CA ILE A 51 11.47 -11.08 23.99
C ILE A 51 10.25 -10.55 23.24
N PRO A 52 10.38 -9.44 22.49
CA PRO A 52 9.25 -8.89 21.73
C PRO A 52 8.66 -9.90 20.74
N GLN A 53 7.37 -10.10 20.80
CA GLN A 53 6.65 -11.03 19.93
C GLN A 53 5.42 -10.36 19.33
N ILE A 54 5.08 -10.72 18.10
CA ILE A 54 3.88 -10.28 17.40
C ILE A 54 3.02 -11.47 16.98
N TRP A 55 1.72 -11.27 16.97
CA TRP A 55 0.76 -12.13 16.31
C TRP A 55 0.06 -11.36 15.20
N ALA A 56 0.38 -11.71 13.94
CA ALA A 56 -0.20 -11.07 12.76
C ALA A 56 -1.62 -11.60 12.51
N LEU A 57 -2.59 -10.72 12.62
CA LEU A 57 -4.02 -10.99 12.37
C LEU A 57 -4.32 -10.75 10.88
N TYR A 58 -3.74 -11.58 10.01
CA TYR A 58 -3.82 -11.45 8.57
C TYR A 58 -4.78 -12.49 7.98
N LYS A 59 -5.65 -12.06 7.07
CA LYS A 59 -6.65 -12.90 6.39
C LYS A 59 -7.44 -13.76 7.41
N GLU A 60 -7.45 -15.08 7.22
CA GLU A 60 -8.17 -16.06 8.09
C GLU A 60 -7.70 -16.05 9.55
N VAL A 61 -6.50 -15.53 9.85
CA VAL A 61 -6.02 -15.45 11.25
C VAL A 61 -6.86 -14.46 12.06
N MET A 62 -7.46 -13.46 11.43
CA MET A 62 -8.44 -12.58 12.08
C MET A 62 -9.65 -13.38 12.60
N ASP A 63 -10.10 -14.39 11.84
CA ASP A 63 -11.22 -15.24 12.24
C ASP A 63 -10.89 -16.08 13.47
N TYR A 64 -9.64 -16.51 13.65
CA TYR A 64 -9.21 -17.18 14.88
C TYR A 64 -9.36 -16.27 16.10
N TYR A 65 -8.95 -15.01 15.97
CA TYR A 65 -9.12 -14.02 17.03
C TYR A 65 -10.60 -13.77 17.34
N ASP A 66 -11.42 -13.57 16.31
CA ASP A 66 -12.86 -13.30 16.46
C ASP A 66 -13.62 -14.51 17.03
N LYS A 67 -13.15 -15.74 16.77
CA LYS A 67 -13.68 -16.97 17.38
C LYS A 67 -13.10 -17.27 18.78
N GLY A 68 -12.40 -16.33 19.37
CA GLY A 68 -11.99 -16.38 20.77
C GLY A 68 -10.57 -16.87 21.03
N MET A 69 -9.75 -17.15 20.01
CA MET A 69 -8.34 -17.42 20.24
C MET A 69 -7.66 -16.23 20.93
N ARG A 70 -6.81 -16.53 21.90
CA ARG A 70 -6.03 -15.51 22.59
C ARG A 70 -4.57 -15.94 22.70
N VAL A 71 -3.69 -14.94 22.73
CA VAL A 71 -2.26 -15.09 22.99
C VAL A 71 -1.93 -14.45 24.35
N PRO A 72 -0.76 -14.72 24.94
CA PRO A 72 -0.35 -14.06 26.18
C PRO A 72 -0.33 -12.53 26.05
N ASP A 73 -0.63 -11.84 27.16
CA ASP A 73 -0.83 -10.39 27.21
C ASP A 73 0.41 -9.55 26.83
N ASP A 74 1.58 -10.14 26.83
CA ASP A 74 2.83 -9.51 26.41
C ASP A 74 3.05 -9.49 24.88
N VAL A 75 2.21 -10.19 24.12
CA VAL A 75 2.31 -10.27 22.65
C VAL A 75 1.64 -9.07 22.00
N ILE A 76 2.33 -8.43 21.06
CA ILE A 76 1.77 -7.35 20.25
C ILE A 76 0.77 -7.94 19.24
N MET A 77 -0.44 -7.39 19.23
CA MET A 77 -1.48 -7.74 18.26
C MET A 77 -1.27 -6.91 16.98
N LEU A 78 -0.88 -7.55 15.86
CA LEU A 78 -0.58 -6.86 14.62
C LEU A 78 -1.77 -6.98 13.66
N LEU A 79 -2.56 -5.92 13.54
CA LEU A 79 -3.63 -5.81 12.54
C LEU A 79 -3.05 -5.66 11.14
N CYS A 80 -3.78 -6.10 10.14
CA CYS A 80 -3.44 -5.91 8.74
C CYS A 80 -4.56 -5.16 8.02
N ASP A 81 -4.19 -4.42 6.97
CA ASP A 81 -5.15 -3.87 6.03
C ASP A 81 -5.74 -4.97 5.12
N ASP A 82 -6.53 -4.58 4.13
CA ASP A 82 -7.13 -5.49 3.15
C ASP A 82 -6.23 -5.77 1.94
N ASN A 83 -4.92 -5.53 2.05
CA ASN A 83 -3.91 -5.57 0.98
C ASN A 83 -4.01 -4.43 -0.06
N TRP A 84 -4.93 -3.49 0.16
CA TRP A 84 -5.21 -2.36 -0.75
C TRP A 84 -5.14 -1.01 -0.03
N GLY A 85 -4.57 -1.02 1.18
CA GLY A 85 -4.43 0.18 1.99
C GLY A 85 -5.71 0.60 2.72
N ASN A 86 -6.70 -0.30 2.89
CA ASN A 86 -7.89 0.00 3.69
C ASN A 86 -7.88 -0.80 4.98
N VAL A 87 -7.97 -0.11 6.09
CA VAL A 87 -8.04 -0.70 7.43
C VAL A 87 -9.46 -1.16 7.71
N ARG A 88 -9.66 -2.48 7.76
CA ARG A 88 -10.97 -3.11 7.92
C ARG A 88 -11.40 -3.30 9.35
N ARG A 89 -10.45 -3.34 10.27
CA ARG A 89 -10.68 -3.60 11.69
C ARG A 89 -9.74 -2.76 12.55
N LEU A 90 -10.30 -2.26 13.64
CA LEU A 90 -9.58 -1.55 14.68
C LEU A 90 -10.01 -2.09 16.05
N PRO A 91 -9.17 -2.00 17.09
CA PRO A 91 -9.53 -2.48 18.41
C PRO A 91 -10.64 -1.60 19.01
N ASN A 92 -11.64 -2.23 19.60
CA ASN A 92 -12.66 -1.56 20.39
C ASN A 92 -12.09 -1.10 21.76
N GLU A 93 -12.86 -0.37 22.55
CA GLU A 93 -12.41 0.18 23.85
C GLU A 93 -11.89 -0.87 24.83
N LYS A 94 -12.46 -2.08 24.82
CA LYS A 94 -12.00 -3.18 25.65
C LYS A 94 -10.70 -3.78 25.14
N GLU A 95 -10.60 -3.98 23.83
CA GLU A 95 -9.43 -4.54 23.17
C GLU A 95 -8.22 -3.63 23.26
N ARG A 96 -8.41 -2.30 23.23
CA ARG A 96 -7.30 -1.31 23.42
C ARG A 96 -6.57 -1.47 24.74
N LYS A 97 -7.17 -2.13 25.73
CA LYS A 97 -6.55 -2.39 27.05
C LYS A 97 -5.58 -3.56 27.03
N HIS A 98 -5.40 -4.24 25.90
CA HIS A 98 -4.45 -5.34 25.77
C HIS A 98 -3.02 -4.85 26.08
N PRO A 99 -2.34 -5.41 27.10
CA PRO A 99 -1.07 -4.87 27.60
C PRO A 99 0.08 -4.87 26.58
N GLY A 100 0.11 -5.89 25.69
CA GLY A 100 1.09 -5.99 24.61
C GLY A 100 0.95 -4.89 23.56
N GLY A 101 -0.21 -4.23 23.50
CA GLY A 101 -0.53 -3.18 22.55
C GLY A 101 -0.88 -3.71 21.15
N TRP A 102 -1.16 -2.76 20.27
CA TRP A 102 -1.61 -3.02 18.90
C TRP A 102 -0.65 -2.39 17.89
N GLY A 103 -0.42 -3.10 16.82
CA GLY A 103 0.36 -2.66 15.66
C GLY A 103 -0.44 -2.80 14.36
N MET A 104 0.12 -2.25 13.28
CA MET A 104 -0.45 -2.27 11.93
C MET A 104 0.59 -2.77 10.92
N TYR A 105 0.18 -3.69 10.08
CA TYR A 105 0.88 -4.11 8.87
C TYR A 105 0.12 -3.56 7.66
N TYR A 106 0.71 -2.58 6.98
CA TYR A 106 0.11 -1.81 5.90
C TYR A 106 0.76 -2.15 4.56
N HIS A 107 -0.03 -2.24 3.48
CA HIS A 107 0.46 -2.57 2.15
C HIS A 107 0.43 -1.36 1.20
N VAL A 108 1.55 -1.13 0.51
CA VAL A 108 1.65 -0.28 -0.69
C VAL A 108 2.02 -1.08 -1.92
N ASP A 109 2.35 -2.35 -1.73
CA ASP A 109 2.56 -3.38 -2.74
C ASP A 109 1.82 -4.65 -2.32
N TYR A 110 1.30 -5.41 -3.27
CA TYR A 110 0.66 -6.69 -3.00
C TYR A 110 0.85 -7.68 -4.14
N VAL A 111 1.35 -8.86 -3.81
CA VAL A 111 1.49 -10.01 -4.70
C VAL A 111 0.50 -11.09 -4.28
N GLY A 112 -0.54 -11.34 -5.06
CA GLY A 112 -1.53 -12.36 -4.74
C GLY A 112 -2.83 -12.24 -5.51
N ALA A 113 -3.69 -13.26 -5.31
CA ALA A 113 -5.04 -13.27 -5.83
C ALA A 113 -5.99 -12.46 -4.93
N PRO A 114 -7.08 -11.90 -5.46
CA PRO A 114 -7.49 -11.91 -6.86
C PRO A 114 -6.79 -10.86 -7.73
N ARG A 115 -6.00 -9.96 -7.15
CA ARG A 115 -5.34 -8.83 -7.82
C ARG A 115 -3.94 -8.62 -7.28
N ASN A 116 -3.10 -8.03 -8.13
CA ASN A 116 -1.77 -7.57 -7.74
C ASN A 116 -1.69 -6.03 -7.75
N SER A 117 -0.67 -5.49 -7.07
CA SER A 117 -0.23 -4.12 -7.17
C SER A 117 1.28 -4.09 -6.90
N LYS A 118 2.12 -4.07 -7.96
CA LYS A 118 3.54 -4.43 -7.81
C LYS A 118 4.54 -3.45 -8.37
N TRP A 119 4.25 -2.75 -9.45
CA TRP A 119 5.31 -2.17 -10.26
C TRP A 119 5.38 -0.65 -10.27
N ILE A 120 4.33 0.04 -9.85
CA ILE A 120 4.31 1.50 -9.62
C ILE A 120 3.47 1.84 -8.41
N ASN A 121 3.67 3.05 -7.87
CA ASN A 121 2.86 3.55 -6.77
C ASN A 121 1.40 3.75 -7.21
N VAL A 122 0.48 3.07 -6.54
CA VAL A 122 -0.97 3.15 -6.75
C VAL A 122 -1.71 3.64 -5.49
N THR A 123 -0.98 4.14 -4.51
CA THR A 123 -1.51 4.54 -3.21
C THR A 123 -1.81 6.04 -3.20
N PRO A 124 -3.10 6.47 -3.17
CA PRO A 124 -3.44 7.87 -3.00
C PRO A 124 -2.94 8.41 -1.67
N ILE A 125 -2.31 9.58 -1.70
CA ILE A 125 -1.71 10.22 -0.52
C ILE A 125 -2.74 10.41 0.59
N GLN A 126 -3.93 10.88 0.23
CA GLN A 126 -5.02 11.16 1.16
C GLN A 126 -5.55 9.89 1.83
N ASN A 127 -5.68 8.80 1.05
CA ASN A 127 -6.13 7.52 1.59
C ASN A 127 -5.14 6.96 2.61
N MET A 128 -3.85 6.95 2.27
CA MET A 128 -2.80 6.46 3.18
C MET A 128 -2.78 7.27 4.47
N TRP A 129 -2.79 8.59 4.37
CA TRP A 129 -2.85 9.47 5.53
C TRP A 129 -4.08 9.20 6.40
N GLU A 130 -5.28 9.15 5.81
CA GLU A 130 -6.53 8.91 6.53
C GLU A 130 -6.51 7.58 7.27
N GLN A 131 -6.11 6.50 6.62
CA GLN A 131 -6.08 5.15 7.18
C GLN A 131 -5.06 5.03 8.32
N LEU A 132 -3.89 5.63 8.18
CA LEU A 132 -2.87 5.65 9.23
C LEU A 132 -3.27 6.55 10.40
N GLN A 133 -3.88 7.70 10.13
CA GLN A 133 -4.41 8.60 11.16
C GLN A 133 -5.53 7.94 11.96
N LEU A 134 -6.43 7.24 11.27
CA LEU A 134 -7.50 6.45 11.88
C LEU A 134 -6.91 5.35 12.78
N THR A 135 -5.93 4.61 12.27
CA THR A 135 -5.21 3.56 12.99
C THR A 135 -4.62 4.09 14.30
N TYR A 136 -3.88 5.20 14.23
CA TYR A 136 -3.29 5.83 15.39
C TYR A 136 -4.34 6.30 16.42
N ASN A 137 -5.41 6.94 15.95
CA ASN A 137 -6.47 7.47 16.82
C ASN A 137 -7.22 6.35 17.59
N TYR A 138 -7.18 5.13 17.07
CA TYR A 138 -7.76 3.95 17.73
C TYR A 138 -6.77 3.21 18.64
N GLY A 139 -5.58 3.78 18.90
CA GLY A 139 -4.59 3.22 19.82
C GLY A 139 -3.77 2.08 19.22
N VAL A 140 -3.62 2.06 17.91
CA VAL A 140 -2.75 1.12 17.18
C VAL A 140 -1.44 1.85 16.89
N ASP A 141 -0.58 1.93 17.92
CA ASP A 141 0.61 2.77 17.92
C ASP A 141 1.90 2.05 18.39
N LYS A 142 1.80 0.74 18.68
CA LYS A 142 2.92 -0.01 19.25
C LYS A 142 3.97 -0.38 18.24
N LEU A 143 3.55 -0.76 17.03
CA LEU A 143 4.43 -1.16 15.94
C LEU A 143 3.72 -0.93 14.61
N TRP A 144 4.39 -0.25 13.67
CA TRP A 144 3.92 -0.13 12.30
C TRP A 144 4.90 -0.78 11.34
N VAL A 145 4.39 -1.63 10.46
CA VAL A 145 5.15 -2.36 9.45
C VAL A 145 4.59 -2.01 8.08
N LEU A 146 5.45 -1.69 7.13
CA LEU A 146 5.08 -1.40 5.75
C LEU A 146 5.55 -2.52 4.82
N ASN A 147 4.62 -3.09 4.06
CA ASN A 147 4.93 -3.96 2.92
C ASN A 147 5.10 -3.09 1.67
N VAL A 148 6.26 -3.13 1.07
CA VAL A 148 6.65 -2.25 -0.05
C VAL A 148 7.01 -3.01 -1.32
N GLY A 149 7.16 -4.35 -1.26
CA GLY A 149 7.76 -5.10 -2.37
C GLY A 149 9.15 -4.57 -2.72
N ASP A 150 9.30 -4.03 -3.94
CA ASP A 150 10.50 -3.30 -4.33
C ASP A 150 10.50 -1.88 -3.75
N LEU A 151 11.69 -1.37 -3.39
CA LEU A 151 11.81 -0.01 -2.86
C LEU A 151 11.48 1.06 -3.91
N LYS A 152 11.82 0.78 -5.16
CA LYS A 152 11.45 1.61 -6.31
C LYS A 152 10.22 1.00 -7.00
N PRO A 153 9.20 1.78 -7.25
CA PRO A 153 9.01 3.23 -7.15
C PRO A 153 8.25 3.68 -5.88
N MET A 154 8.43 3.01 -4.76
CA MET A 154 7.66 3.25 -3.52
C MET A 154 8.31 4.29 -2.59
N GLU A 155 9.30 5.06 -3.08
CA GLU A 155 10.05 6.02 -2.25
C GLU A 155 9.14 7.03 -1.55
N TYR A 156 8.15 7.56 -2.27
CA TYR A 156 7.24 8.54 -1.67
C TYR A 156 6.32 7.91 -0.60
N PRO A 157 5.55 6.83 -0.86
CA PRO A 157 4.72 6.23 0.18
C PRO A 157 5.53 5.69 1.37
N ILE A 158 6.76 5.20 1.16
CA ILE A 158 7.67 4.84 2.25
C ILE A 158 7.97 6.05 3.13
N THR A 159 8.32 7.18 2.52
CA THR A 159 8.64 8.42 3.24
C THR A 159 7.44 8.91 4.05
N LEU A 160 6.26 8.96 3.44
CA LEU A 160 5.03 9.37 4.15
C LEU A 160 4.71 8.44 5.32
N PHE A 161 4.80 7.13 5.11
CA PHE A 161 4.54 6.14 6.16
C PHE A 161 5.49 6.32 7.36
N LEU A 162 6.78 6.44 7.10
CA LEU A 162 7.79 6.57 8.16
C LEU A 162 7.69 7.91 8.89
N ASP A 163 7.43 9.00 8.18
CA ASP A 163 7.22 10.31 8.81
C ASP A 163 5.95 10.32 9.68
N MET A 164 4.88 9.66 9.24
CA MET A 164 3.67 9.49 10.05
C MET A 164 3.90 8.56 11.25
N ALA A 165 4.69 7.49 11.10
CA ALA A 165 5.05 6.61 12.20
C ALA A 165 5.89 7.35 13.26
N TRP A 166 6.75 8.28 12.83
CA TRP A 166 7.55 9.12 13.71
C TRP A 166 6.72 10.17 14.45
N ASN A 167 5.84 10.87 13.73
CA ASN A 167 4.96 11.90 14.29
C ASN A 167 3.57 11.90 13.61
N PRO A 168 2.66 11.04 14.05
CA PRO A 168 1.35 10.87 13.42
C PRO A 168 0.43 12.08 13.55
N ARG A 169 0.77 13.06 14.44
CA ARG A 169 -0.01 14.28 14.65
C ARG A 169 0.47 15.47 13.83
N GLN A 170 1.54 15.33 13.06
CA GLN A 170 2.13 16.44 12.31
C GLN A 170 1.21 16.91 11.17
N TYR A 171 0.51 15.98 10.51
CA TYR A 171 -0.31 16.27 9.36
C TYR A 171 -1.80 16.09 9.66
N ASN A 172 -2.60 16.96 9.07
CA ASN A 172 -4.07 16.94 9.11
C ASN A 172 -4.63 17.27 7.72
N ALA A 173 -5.95 17.23 7.55
CA ALA A 173 -6.58 17.48 6.26
C ALA A 173 -6.25 18.86 5.64
N GLY A 174 -5.92 19.85 6.47
CA GLY A 174 -5.61 21.20 6.01
C GLY A 174 -4.15 21.39 5.56
N ASN A 175 -3.22 20.56 6.05
CA ASN A 175 -1.78 20.72 5.74
C ASN A 175 -1.12 19.48 5.12
N LEU A 176 -1.90 18.43 4.80
CA LEU A 176 -1.35 17.17 4.28
C LEU A 176 -0.45 17.36 3.06
N LEU A 177 -0.82 18.25 2.15
CA LEU A 177 -0.05 18.47 0.91
C LEU A 177 1.30 19.18 1.11
N GLU A 178 1.56 19.71 2.31
CA GLU A 178 2.90 20.19 2.67
C GLU A 178 3.93 19.06 2.69
N HIS A 179 3.52 17.81 3.01
CA HIS A 179 4.41 16.66 3.00
C HIS A 179 4.96 16.34 1.61
N PRO A 180 4.11 16.04 0.57
CA PRO A 180 4.62 15.79 -0.77
C PRO A 180 5.30 17.01 -1.39
N ARG A 181 4.89 18.25 -1.04
CA ARG A 181 5.59 19.47 -1.47
C ARG A 181 7.02 19.50 -0.95
N ARG A 182 7.21 19.24 0.37
CA ARG A 182 8.54 19.19 0.98
C ARG A 182 9.41 18.07 0.37
N PHE A 183 8.83 16.89 0.14
CA PHE A 183 9.51 15.80 -0.55
C PHE A 183 9.99 16.24 -1.95
N CYS A 184 9.12 16.85 -2.75
CA CYS A 184 9.47 17.34 -4.07
C CYS A 184 10.52 18.45 -4.04
N ALA A 185 10.46 19.36 -3.06
CA ALA A 185 11.48 20.40 -2.88
C ALA A 185 12.87 19.82 -2.64
N GLN A 186 12.94 18.76 -1.80
CA GLN A 186 14.19 18.06 -1.50
C GLN A 186 14.76 17.35 -2.72
N GLN A 187 13.90 16.81 -3.61
CA GLN A 187 14.33 16.03 -4.76
C GLN A 187 14.62 16.90 -6.01
N PHE A 188 13.89 17.99 -6.22
CA PHE A 188 13.86 18.71 -7.49
C PHE A 188 14.13 20.21 -7.35
N GLY A 189 14.34 20.70 -6.11
CA GLY A 189 14.49 22.13 -5.83
C GLY A 189 13.18 22.83 -5.50
N GLU A 190 13.29 23.91 -4.73
CA GLU A 190 12.15 24.64 -4.16
C GLU A 190 11.25 25.26 -5.25
N ASP A 191 11.85 25.74 -6.33
CA ASP A 191 11.18 26.35 -7.48
C ASP A 191 10.35 25.37 -8.31
N GLN A 192 10.59 24.07 -8.17
CA GLN A 192 9.87 23.01 -8.87
C GLN A 192 8.84 22.27 -7.99
N ALA A 193 8.86 22.54 -6.69
CA ALA A 193 8.18 21.73 -5.70
C ALA A 193 6.66 21.68 -5.87
N ASP A 194 6.02 22.81 -6.14
CA ASP A 194 4.55 22.89 -6.20
C ASP A 194 3.99 22.12 -7.40
N GLU A 195 4.60 22.26 -8.56
CA GLU A 195 4.16 21.53 -9.76
C GLU A 195 4.48 20.05 -9.66
N ALA A 196 5.67 19.67 -9.19
CA ALA A 196 6.03 18.27 -8.99
C ALA A 196 5.11 17.60 -7.95
N MET A 197 4.79 18.27 -6.85
CA MET A 197 3.82 17.80 -5.85
C MET A 197 2.44 17.61 -6.46
N ARG A 198 1.96 18.56 -7.27
CA ARG A 198 0.67 18.47 -7.94
C ARG A 198 0.60 17.23 -8.84
N ILE A 199 1.65 17.00 -9.65
CA ILE A 199 1.73 15.84 -10.55
C ILE A 199 1.81 14.54 -9.76
N LEU A 200 2.65 14.47 -8.72
CA LEU A 200 2.77 13.31 -7.83
C LEU A 200 1.41 12.95 -7.19
N ASN A 201 0.71 13.96 -6.69
CA ASN A 201 -0.60 13.77 -6.07
C ASN A 201 -1.66 13.28 -7.09
N LEU A 202 -1.66 13.83 -8.30
CA LEU A 202 -2.60 13.45 -9.35
C LEU A 202 -2.32 12.03 -9.86
N TYR A 203 -1.06 11.68 -10.17
CA TYR A 203 -0.79 10.35 -10.68
C TYR A 203 -1.10 9.25 -9.65
N SER A 204 -0.76 9.47 -8.37
CA SER A 204 -1.09 8.51 -7.33
C SER A 204 -2.60 8.35 -7.14
N LYS A 205 -3.36 9.45 -7.24
CA LYS A 205 -4.82 9.43 -7.22
C LYS A 205 -5.41 8.69 -8.43
N TYR A 206 -4.88 8.93 -9.64
CA TYR A 206 -5.35 8.28 -10.86
C TYR A 206 -5.04 6.78 -10.84
N ASN A 207 -3.83 6.40 -10.44
CA ASN A 207 -3.42 5.00 -10.28
C ASN A 207 -4.25 4.26 -9.21
N GLY A 208 -4.73 4.97 -8.20
CA GLY A 208 -5.61 4.41 -7.17
C GLY A 208 -7.03 4.10 -7.64
N ARG A 209 -7.45 4.55 -8.85
CA ARG A 209 -8.76 4.16 -9.45
C ARG A 209 -8.76 2.68 -9.81
N VAL A 210 -7.76 2.26 -10.56
CA VAL A 210 -7.53 0.88 -11.00
C VAL A 210 -6.02 0.70 -11.14
N THR A 211 -5.47 -0.38 -10.55
CA THR A 211 -4.05 -0.70 -10.71
C THR A 211 -3.75 -1.10 -12.14
N GLY A 212 -2.55 -0.84 -12.63
CA GLY A 212 -2.16 -1.16 -14.01
C GLY A 212 -2.38 -2.63 -14.38
N GLU A 213 -2.18 -3.54 -13.41
CA GLU A 213 -2.36 -4.98 -13.59
C GLU A 213 -3.83 -5.41 -13.76
N MET A 214 -4.77 -4.50 -13.46
CA MET A 214 -6.22 -4.77 -13.53
C MET A 214 -6.91 -4.06 -14.68
N LEU A 215 -6.18 -3.24 -15.44
CA LEU A 215 -6.73 -2.58 -16.61
C LEU A 215 -6.98 -3.58 -17.74
N ASP A 216 -8.13 -3.43 -18.37
CA ASP A 216 -8.48 -4.05 -19.63
C ASP A 216 -9.41 -3.13 -20.45
N ARG A 217 -9.73 -3.51 -21.68
CA ARG A 217 -10.63 -2.73 -22.54
C ARG A 217 -12.04 -2.51 -21.98
N ASN A 218 -12.48 -3.29 -21.00
CA ASN A 218 -13.82 -3.20 -20.40
C ASN A 218 -13.81 -2.46 -19.06
N THR A 219 -12.66 -1.98 -18.60
CA THR A 219 -12.52 -1.33 -17.28
C THR A 219 -13.40 -0.10 -17.14
N TYR A 220 -13.52 0.69 -18.19
CA TYR A 220 -14.35 1.89 -18.23
C TYR A 220 -15.38 1.84 -19.36
N ASN A 221 -16.43 2.64 -19.24
CA ASN A 221 -17.51 2.64 -20.19
C ASN A 221 -17.21 3.54 -21.40
N LEU A 222 -17.24 2.95 -22.61
CA LEU A 222 -17.05 3.68 -23.87
C LEU A 222 -18.25 4.54 -24.24
N GLU A 223 -19.47 4.06 -23.98
CA GLU A 223 -20.71 4.74 -24.41
C GLU A 223 -20.96 6.05 -23.66
N THR A 224 -20.55 6.10 -22.39
CA THR A 224 -20.62 7.33 -21.59
C THR A 224 -19.46 8.29 -21.83
N GLY A 225 -18.42 7.84 -22.58
CA GLY A 225 -17.21 8.60 -22.79
C GLY A 225 -16.19 8.52 -21.63
N GLU A 226 -16.45 7.70 -20.62
CA GLU A 226 -15.60 7.56 -19.44
C GLU A 226 -14.19 7.11 -19.82
N TRP A 227 -14.05 6.10 -20.72
CA TRP A 227 -12.75 5.66 -21.21
C TRP A 227 -11.93 6.79 -21.82
N LYS A 228 -12.59 7.61 -22.68
CA LYS A 228 -11.91 8.75 -23.30
C LYS A 228 -11.47 9.75 -22.25
N GLN A 229 -12.34 10.09 -21.31
CA GLN A 229 -12.03 11.05 -20.27
C GLN A 229 -10.81 10.63 -19.45
N VAL A 230 -10.76 9.39 -18.94
CA VAL A 230 -9.64 8.93 -18.10
C VAL A 230 -8.34 8.82 -18.91
N SER A 231 -8.40 8.44 -20.19
CA SER A 231 -7.23 8.45 -21.08
C SER A 231 -6.72 9.87 -21.33
N ASP A 232 -7.60 10.82 -21.65
CA ASP A 232 -7.25 12.23 -21.86
C ASP A 232 -6.62 12.86 -20.60
N GLU A 233 -7.10 12.50 -19.39
CA GLU A 233 -6.52 12.97 -18.13
C GLU A 233 -5.06 12.52 -17.96
N TYR A 234 -4.72 11.27 -18.32
CA TYR A 234 -3.34 10.78 -18.26
C TYR A 234 -2.46 11.43 -19.34
N LEU A 235 -2.93 11.55 -20.58
CA LEU A 235 -2.19 12.21 -21.64
C LEU A 235 -1.88 13.67 -21.30
N LYS A 236 -2.85 14.37 -20.70
CA LYS A 236 -2.64 15.73 -20.22
C LYS A 236 -1.58 15.77 -19.13
N LEU A 237 -1.67 14.87 -18.14
CA LEU A 237 -0.72 14.81 -17.03
C LEU A 237 0.69 14.46 -17.52
N GLU A 238 0.81 13.57 -18.51
CA GLU A 238 2.09 13.25 -19.16
C GLU A 238 2.72 14.46 -19.84
N ALA A 239 1.93 15.21 -20.61
CA ALA A 239 2.39 16.42 -21.25
C ALA A 239 2.86 17.49 -20.24
N GLU A 240 2.20 17.58 -19.09
CA GLU A 240 2.59 18.47 -17.98
C GLU A 240 3.88 18.00 -17.31
N ALA A 241 4.01 16.71 -17.00
CA ALA A 241 5.23 16.13 -16.44
C ALA A 241 6.43 16.28 -17.39
N LEU A 242 6.22 16.06 -18.67
CA LEU A 242 7.29 16.23 -19.68
C LEU A 242 7.75 17.68 -19.80
N ARG A 243 6.83 18.65 -19.78
CA ARG A 243 7.19 20.09 -19.78
C ARG A 243 8.04 20.44 -18.56
N GLN A 244 7.65 19.97 -17.36
CA GLN A 244 8.45 20.21 -16.16
C GLN A 244 9.83 19.55 -16.28
N TYR A 245 9.90 18.28 -16.71
CA TYR A 245 11.17 17.57 -16.93
C TYR A 245 12.14 18.33 -17.85
N ILE A 246 11.63 18.90 -18.94
CA ILE A 246 12.45 19.67 -19.88
C ILE A 246 13.05 20.91 -19.21
N SER A 247 12.29 21.56 -18.32
CA SER A 247 12.70 22.79 -17.62
C SER A 247 13.65 22.56 -16.45
N LEU A 248 13.77 21.30 -15.97
CA LEU A 248 14.61 20.96 -14.83
C LEU A 248 16.10 21.13 -15.13
N LYS A 249 16.85 21.50 -14.11
CA LYS A 249 18.32 21.44 -14.13
C LYS A 249 18.79 19.99 -14.28
N PRO A 250 19.94 19.77 -14.95
CA PRO A 250 20.44 18.41 -15.23
C PRO A 250 20.54 17.50 -14.00
N GLU A 251 20.95 18.05 -12.86
CA GLU A 251 21.13 17.31 -11.60
C GLU A 251 19.85 16.70 -11.03
N TYR A 252 18.68 17.23 -11.39
CA TYR A 252 17.38 16.74 -10.91
C TYR A 252 16.68 15.78 -11.87
N LYS A 253 17.15 15.68 -13.13
CA LYS A 253 16.44 14.98 -14.20
C LYS A 253 16.29 13.48 -13.94
N ASP A 254 17.32 12.82 -13.43
CA ASP A 254 17.27 11.38 -13.19
C ASP A 254 16.30 11.02 -12.05
N ALA A 255 16.34 11.79 -10.97
CA ALA A 255 15.39 11.63 -9.87
C ALA A 255 13.94 11.91 -10.33
N TYR A 256 13.72 12.98 -11.08
CA TYR A 256 12.39 13.32 -11.61
C TYR A 256 11.87 12.27 -12.59
N LYS A 257 12.75 11.78 -13.48
CA LYS A 257 12.39 10.72 -14.42
C LYS A 257 11.92 9.47 -13.69
N GLN A 258 12.60 9.06 -12.64
CA GLN A 258 12.23 7.91 -11.85
C GLN A 258 10.94 8.10 -11.03
N LEU A 259 10.84 9.24 -10.30
CA LEU A 259 9.79 9.44 -9.29
C LEU A 259 8.48 9.96 -9.88
N ILE A 260 8.54 10.67 -11.00
CA ILE A 260 7.39 11.37 -11.59
C ILE A 260 7.16 10.97 -13.05
N LEU A 261 8.14 11.21 -13.93
CA LEU A 261 7.91 11.12 -15.37
C LEU A 261 7.62 9.68 -15.81
N PHE A 262 8.45 8.71 -15.40
CA PHE A 262 8.28 7.32 -15.81
C PHE A 262 6.95 6.73 -15.35
N PRO A 263 6.52 6.84 -14.06
CA PRO A 263 5.22 6.32 -13.63
C PRO A 263 4.05 6.94 -14.41
N VAL A 264 4.10 8.23 -14.67
CA VAL A 264 3.06 8.93 -15.43
C VAL A 264 3.03 8.44 -16.89
N GLN A 265 4.19 8.36 -17.56
CA GLN A 265 4.28 7.88 -18.95
C GLN A 265 3.85 6.41 -19.09
N ALA A 266 4.27 5.57 -18.16
CA ALA A 266 3.90 4.14 -18.16
C ALA A 266 2.38 3.97 -18.10
N MET A 267 1.72 4.70 -17.19
CA MET A 267 0.27 4.63 -17.06
C MET A 267 -0.47 5.32 -18.21
N ALA A 268 0.00 6.46 -18.68
CA ALA A 268 -0.58 7.12 -19.85
C ALA A 268 -0.59 6.19 -21.07
N ASN A 269 0.55 5.56 -21.35
CA ASN A 269 0.66 4.58 -22.43
C ASN A 269 -0.26 3.37 -22.24
N LEU A 270 -0.39 2.86 -21.01
CA LEU A 270 -1.27 1.74 -20.71
C LEU A 270 -2.75 2.09 -20.91
N TYR A 271 -3.17 3.28 -20.47
CA TYR A 271 -4.53 3.77 -20.66
C TYR A 271 -4.85 4.01 -22.14
N GLU A 272 -3.92 4.61 -22.90
CA GLU A 272 -4.07 4.82 -24.34
C GLU A 272 -4.20 3.48 -25.09
N MET A 273 -3.34 2.51 -24.76
CA MET A 273 -3.38 1.16 -25.36
C MET A 273 -4.73 0.47 -25.13
N TYR A 274 -5.24 0.45 -23.91
CA TYR A 274 -6.52 -0.21 -23.61
C TYR A 274 -7.73 0.57 -24.13
N TYR A 275 -7.66 1.91 -24.19
CA TYR A 275 -8.65 2.71 -24.85
C TYR A 275 -8.70 2.41 -26.36
N ALA A 276 -7.55 2.38 -27.01
CA ALA A 276 -7.45 1.99 -28.43
C ALA A 276 -8.01 0.60 -28.68
N GLN A 277 -7.66 -0.39 -27.84
CA GLN A 277 -8.20 -1.73 -27.91
C GLN A 277 -9.73 -1.76 -27.75
N ALA A 278 -10.27 -0.97 -26.84
CA ALA A 278 -11.71 -0.86 -26.64
C ALA A 278 -12.42 -0.25 -27.86
N MET A 279 -11.87 0.80 -28.46
CA MET A 279 -12.38 1.44 -29.67
C MET A 279 -12.29 0.50 -30.88
N ASN A 280 -11.14 -0.15 -31.08
CA ASN A 280 -10.99 -1.18 -32.14
C ASN A 280 -12.08 -2.23 -32.05
N HIS A 281 -12.28 -2.81 -30.86
CA HIS A 281 -13.25 -3.88 -30.65
C HIS A 281 -14.70 -3.43 -30.86
N LYS A 282 -15.05 -2.21 -30.46
CA LYS A 282 -16.37 -1.61 -30.69
C LYS A 282 -16.64 -1.45 -32.19
N LEU A 283 -15.73 -0.77 -32.90
CA LEU A 283 -15.86 -0.48 -34.32
C LEU A 283 -15.86 -1.77 -35.17
N TYR A 284 -15.07 -2.76 -34.77
CA TYR A 284 -15.09 -4.08 -35.42
C TYR A 284 -16.47 -4.76 -35.31
N LYS A 285 -17.09 -4.76 -34.14
CA LYS A 285 -18.44 -5.28 -33.93
C LYS A 285 -19.51 -4.56 -34.74
N GLU A 286 -19.31 -3.28 -35.00
CA GLU A 286 -20.17 -2.42 -35.81
C GLU A 286 -19.89 -2.57 -37.33
N ASN A 287 -18.95 -3.44 -37.73
CA ASN A 287 -18.46 -3.59 -39.10
C ASN A 287 -17.92 -2.26 -39.69
N ASN A 288 -17.39 -1.40 -38.84
CA ASN A 288 -16.83 -0.11 -39.23
C ASN A 288 -15.36 -0.27 -39.66
N PRO A 289 -14.96 0.10 -40.91
CA PRO A 289 -13.59 -0.03 -41.39
C PRO A 289 -12.56 0.80 -40.60
N GLN A 290 -12.98 1.82 -39.88
CA GLN A 290 -12.12 2.60 -38.99
C GLN A 290 -11.57 1.77 -37.82
N ALA A 291 -12.07 0.56 -37.59
CA ALA A 291 -11.50 -0.32 -36.58
C ALA A 291 -9.97 -0.51 -36.76
N ASN A 292 -9.49 -0.55 -38.00
CA ASN A 292 -8.06 -0.73 -38.32
C ASN A 292 -7.18 0.48 -37.92
N GLU A 293 -7.75 1.65 -37.76
CA GLU A 293 -7.03 2.85 -37.29
C GLU A 293 -6.70 2.77 -35.80
N TRP A 294 -7.39 1.89 -35.08
CA TRP A 294 -7.24 1.65 -33.65
C TRP A 294 -6.54 0.32 -33.31
N ALA A 295 -5.91 -0.34 -34.27
CA ALA A 295 -5.25 -1.63 -34.10
C ALA A 295 -3.80 -1.52 -33.60
#